data_f963e237996fbb027462c51a460bb9fd
#
_entry.id   f963e237996fbb027462c51a460bb9fd
#
_cell.length_a   1.000
_cell.length_b   1.000
_cell.length_c   1.000
_cell.angle_alpha   90.00
_cell.angle_beta   90.00
_cell.angle_gamma   90.00
#
_symmetry.space_group_name_H-M   'P 1'
#
loop_
_entity.id
_entity.type
_entity.pdbx_description
1 polymer ?
#
loop_
_entity_poly.entity_id
_entity_poly.type
_entity_poly.pdbx_seq_one_letter_code
_entity_poly.pdbx_strand_id
1 'polypeptide(L)'
;MSLPYAISKYSLLLVFIAVSAIAADKMSAPQLIELAKSNDARLPDAIRGSFEVKDLKEGTAWAGRGPDFFFATQAPSRPALVIDGAPGLQMQQLAGSDLWYSAAQIEPVGRLHSFYYLVNGAKFGGKLDLPAFGPLSYLQPGVPSGTLSDKIVHTSKIYDGMKSEYWIYVPAQYDPKTPAAVMVFQDGGGYTVRDGNNPTLNVLDNLIAQKKIPVMIAVFINPGDITDSPGTPTYNFVKAYSDKWHRTLKDSMRSTLYDTVSDRYVRFLRDEILSDVQARYNLRKDAYSWAITGLSSGGICSFNAAWQMPDRFSRVISWIGSYASIQWKEDPGVPDGGQDYPEKVLRESRRNLRVWLQDGYEDQENDRYGSWPLANIRVANALKLKNYDFHFSFGKGTHNSAQGAAEFPEEMIWLWRDYDPAKNEQTYDMEPSERAKPLFRVAIANRDAE
;
A
#
# COMPACT_ATOMS: atom_id res chain seq x y z
N MET A 1 32.56 -78.92 9.64
CA MET A 1 33.17 -78.39 8.40
C MET A 1 32.13 -77.54 7.73
N SER A 2 32.18 -76.24 7.86
CA SER A 2 31.44 -75.28 7.05
C SER A 2 32.12 -73.96 7.18
N LEU A 3 32.66 -73.41 6.07
CA LEU A 3 33.30 -72.14 5.94
C LEU A 3 32.21 -71.04 5.81
N PRO A 4 32.39 -69.83 6.39
CA PRO A 4 31.49 -68.69 6.14
C PRO A 4 32.00 -67.84 4.97
N TYR A 5 31.09 -67.54 4.09
CA TYR A 5 31.26 -66.55 3.00
C TYR A 5 31.27 -65.09 3.57
N ALA A 6 32.34 -64.35 3.28
CA ALA A 6 32.42 -62.95 3.58
C ALA A 6 31.81 -62.16 2.39
N ILE A 7 30.75 -61.41 2.65
CA ILE A 7 30.16 -60.44 1.69
C ILE A 7 30.74 -59.05 1.98
N SER A 8 31.54 -58.55 1.05
CA SER A 8 32.06 -57.20 1.03
C SER A 8 30.95 -56.23 0.66
N LYS A 9 30.61 -55.31 1.57
CA LYS A 9 29.70 -54.17 1.31
C LYS A 9 30.51 -52.98 0.80
N TYR A 10 30.44 -52.71 -0.48
CA TYR A 10 30.84 -51.44 -1.03
C TYR A 10 29.65 -50.45 -0.87
N SER A 11 29.77 -49.52 0.04
CA SER A 11 28.83 -48.38 0.14
C SER A 11 29.21 -47.34 -0.89
N LEU A 12 28.39 -47.19 -1.91
CA LEU A 12 28.49 -46.09 -2.89
C LEU A 12 27.96 -44.82 -2.23
N LEU A 13 28.82 -43.89 -1.90
CA LEU A 13 28.48 -42.58 -1.36
C LEU A 13 28.04 -41.71 -2.54
N LEU A 14 26.75 -41.58 -2.78
CA LEU A 14 26.17 -40.61 -3.71
C LEU A 14 26.25 -39.23 -3.06
N VAL A 15 27.22 -38.42 -3.50
CA VAL A 15 27.27 -36.98 -3.15
C VAL A 15 26.24 -36.26 -4.01
N PHE A 16 25.11 -35.91 -3.41
CA PHE A 16 24.19 -34.95 -4.00
C PHE A 16 24.80 -33.56 -3.88
N ILE A 17 25.35 -33.05 -4.99
CA ILE A 17 25.67 -31.62 -5.10
C ILE A 17 24.34 -30.92 -5.31
N ALA A 18 23.81 -30.33 -4.24
CA ALA A 18 22.72 -29.38 -4.33
C ALA A 18 23.26 -28.12 -5.03
N VAL A 19 23.01 -28.01 -6.33
CA VAL A 19 23.18 -26.75 -7.02
C VAL A 19 22.07 -25.83 -6.52
N SER A 20 22.40 -24.99 -5.55
CA SER A 20 21.57 -23.86 -5.19
C SER A 20 21.46 -22.96 -6.42
N ALA A 21 20.32 -23.00 -7.10
CA ALA A 21 19.99 -21.99 -8.10
C ALA A 21 19.99 -20.65 -7.36
N ILE A 22 21.04 -19.87 -7.51
CA ILE A 22 21.05 -18.46 -7.16
C ILE A 22 19.97 -17.86 -8.04
N ALA A 23 18.86 -17.41 -7.44
CA ALA A 23 17.85 -16.64 -8.14
C ALA A 23 18.59 -15.46 -8.78
N ALA A 24 18.64 -15.42 -10.11
CA ALA A 24 19.24 -14.29 -10.80
C ALA A 24 18.46 -13.04 -10.40
N ASP A 25 19.14 -12.00 -9.96
CA ASP A 25 18.51 -10.72 -9.62
C ASP A 25 17.71 -10.24 -10.83
N LYS A 26 16.43 -9.95 -10.63
CA LYS A 26 15.54 -9.45 -11.69
C LYS A 26 16.12 -8.15 -12.25
N MET A 27 16.29 -8.10 -13.57
CA MET A 27 16.79 -6.89 -14.22
C MET A 27 15.74 -5.78 -14.21
N SER A 28 16.20 -4.55 -14.02
CA SER A 28 15.37 -3.34 -14.11
C SER A 28 15.00 -3.01 -15.55
N ALA A 29 13.94 -2.22 -15.75
CA ALA A 29 13.52 -1.77 -17.08
C ALA A 29 14.67 -1.11 -17.89
N PRO A 30 15.45 -0.15 -17.35
CA PRO A 30 16.59 0.41 -18.06
C PRO A 30 17.62 -0.64 -18.52
N GLN A 31 17.91 -1.64 -17.69
CA GLN A 31 18.86 -2.71 -18.06
C GLN A 31 18.31 -3.58 -19.20
N LEU A 32 17.04 -3.97 -19.16
CA LEU A 32 16.39 -4.71 -20.25
C LEU A 32 16.33 -3.90 -21.54
N ILE A 33 16.04 -2.60 -21.44
CA ILE A 33 16.01 -1.68 -22.58
C ILE A 33 17.40 -1.57 -23.24
N GLU A 34 18.46 -1.50 -22.45
CA GLU A 34 19.83 -1.42 -22.97
C GLU A 34 20.23 -2.70 -23.72
N LEU A 35 19.91 -3.88 -23.16
CA LEU A 35 20.12 -5.16 -23.85
C LEU A 35 19.32 -5.23 -25.15
N ALA A 36 18.09 -4.75 -25.16
CA ALA A 36 17.24 -4.74 -26.35
C ALA A 36 17.78 -3.78 -27.43
N LYS A 37 18.24 -2.58 -27.06
CA LYS A 37 18.82 -1.59 -28.01
C LYS A 37 20.11 -2.07 -28.63
N SER A 38 20.96 -2.77 -27.88
CA SER A 38 22.23 -3.30 -28.34
C SER A 38 22.11 -4.64 -29.07
N ASN A 39 20.93 -5.22 -29.20
CA ASN A 39 20.71 -6.59 -29.68
C ASN A 39 21.59 -7.62 -28.95
N ASP A 40 21.76 -7.46 -27.63
CA ASP A 40 22.64 -8.30 -26.82
C ASP A 40 22.12 -9.74 -26.78
N ALA A 41 23.03 -10.71 -26.98
CA ALA A 41 22.69 -12.13 -26.96
C ALA A 41 22.13 -12.61 -25.61
N ARG A 42 22.30 -11.86 -24.52
CA ARG A 42 21.76 -12.15 -23.16
C ARG A 42 20.29 -11.76 -23.01
N LEU A 43 19.70 -10.99 -23.91
CA LEU A 43 18.33 -10.52 -23.80
C LEU A 43 17.29 -11.63 -23.57
N PRO A 44 17.37 -12.78 -24.28
CA PRO A 44 16.43 -13.89 -24.07
C PRO A 44 16.41 -14.41 -22.63
N ASP A 45 17.58 -14.62 -22.07
CA ASP A 45 17.72 -15.13 -20.69
C ASP A 45 17.37 -14.06 -19.65
N ALA A 46 17.71 -12.79 -19.96
CA ALA A 46 17.34 -11.66 -19.14
C ALA A 46 15.81 -11.50 -19.02
N ILE A 47 15.06 -11.62 -20.12
CA ILE A 47 13.59 -11.58 -20.10
C ILE A 47 13.05 -12.76 -19.28
N ARG A 48 13.50 -13.98 -19.53
CA ARG A 48 13.05 -15.17 -18.79
C ARG A 48 13.42 -15.16 -17.32
N GLY A 49 14.54 -14.56 -16.95
CA GLY A 49 14.99 -14.41 -15.57
C GLY A 49 14.28 -13.28 -14.81
N SER A 50 13.78 -12.26 -15.53
CA SER A 50 13.12 -11.08 -14.91
C SER A 50 11.63 -11.27 -14.70
N PHE A 51 10.96 -12.11 -15.47
CA PHE A 51 9.50 -12.28 -15.44
C PHE A 51 9.11 -13.73 -15.15
N GLU A 52 8.03 -13.89 -14.38
CA GLU A 52 7.43 -15.20 -14.14
C GLU A 52 6.83 -15.75 -15.45
N VAL A 53 6.97 -17.06 -15.66
CA VAL A 53 6.42 -17.74 -16.85
C VAL A 53 4.91 -17.52 -16.99
N LYS A 54 4.19 -17.45 -15.86
CA LYS A 54 2.78 -17.16 -15.84
C LYS A 54 2.48 -15.76 -16.41
N ASP A 55 3.22 -14.74 -15.96
CA ASP A 55 2.99 -13.36 -16.38
C ASP A 55 3.28 -13.19 -17.89
N LEU A 56 4.30 -13.87 -18.41
CA LEU A 56 4.57 -13.87 -19.84
C LEU A 56 3.43 -14.51 -20.65
N LYS A 57 2.87 -15.63 -20.17
CA LYS A 57 1.75 -16.32 -20.83
C LYS A 57 0.42 -15.56 -20.72
N GLU A 58 0.17 -14.90 -19.60
CA GLU A 58 -1.04 -14.15 -19.35
C GLU A 58 -0.97 -12.72 -19.92
N GLY A 59 0.20 -12.30 -20.44
CA GLY A 59 0.39 -10.94 -20.97
C GLY A 59 0.38 -9.87 -19.88
N THR A 60 0.86 -10.18 -18.68
CA THR A 60 0.91 -9.24 -17.55
C THR A 60 2.33 -8.85 -17.15
N ALA A 61 3.35 -9.36 -17.88
CA ALA A 61 4.76 -9.10 -17.57
C ALA A 61 5.18 -7.68 -17.96
N TRP A 62 5.68 -6.92 -17.01
CA TRP A 62 6.23 -5.59 -17.18
C TRP A 62 7.29 -5.26 -16.13
N ALA A 63 8.19 -4.36 -16.46
CA ALA A 63 9.10 -3.70 -15.53
C ALA A 63 9.09 -2.20 -15.79
N GLY A 64 9.20 -1.38 -14.74
CA GLY A 64 9.24 0.08 -14.85
C GLY A 64 10.23 0.68 -13.87
N ARG A 65 10.92 1.76 -14.31
CA ARG A 65 11.76 2.59 -13.44
C ARG A 65 11.84 4.01 -14.00
N GLY A 66 11.33 4.97 -13.25
CA GLY A 66 11.16 6.32 -13.77
C GLY A 66 10.28 6.30 -15.02
N PRO A 67 10.67 6.95 -16.12
CA PRO A 67 9.91 6.93 -17.36
C PRO A 67 10.11 5.66 -18.20
N ASP A 68 11.09 4.84 -17.88
CA ASP A 68 11.43 3.66 -18.67
C ASP A 68 10.57 2.46 -18.31
N PHE A 69 9.86 1.93 -19.30
CA PHE A 69 9.05 0.72 -19.15
C PHE A 69 9.43 -0.33 -20.20
N PHE A 70 9.46 -1.58 -19.75
CA PHE A 70 9.71 -2.75 -20.59
C PHE A 70 8.56 -3.75 -20.42
N PHE A 71 8.00 -4.18 -21.53
CA PHE A 71 6.88 -5.11 -21.60
C PHE A 71 7.29 -6.38 -22.35
N ALA A 72 6.83 -7.53 -21.88
CA ALA A 72 7.07 -8.80 -22.54
C ALA A 72 5.83 -9.69 -22.48
N THR A 73 5.62 -10.52 -23.52
CA THR A 73 4.52 -11.49 -23.54
C THR A 73 4.82 -12.65 -24.49
N GLN A 74 4.22 -13.81 -24.24
CA GLN A 74 4.10 -14.90 -25.22
C GLN A 74 2.83 -14.71 -26.03
N ALA A 75 2.95 -14.76 -27.37
CA ALA A 75 1.79 -14.69 -28.25
C ALA A 75 2.06 -15.45 -29.55
N PRO A 76 1.02 -16.09 -30.16
CA PRO A 76 1.19 -16.88 -31.40
C PRO A 76 1.40 -16.01 -32.65
N SER A 77 1.11 -14.71 -32.57
CA SER A 77 1.33 -13.73 -33.63
C SER A 77 1.75 -12.40 -33.04
N ARG A 78 2.29 -11.50 -33.88
CA ARG A 78 2.80 -10.18 -33.43
C ARG A 78 1.74 -9.38 -32.68
N PRO A 79 1.95 -9.10 -31.38
CA PRO A 79 1.07 -8.23 -30.60
C PRO A 79 1.32 -6.74 -30.92
N ALA A 80 0.29 -5.92 -30.70
CA ALA A 80 0.45 -4.49 -30.57
C ALA A 80 0.20 -4.10 -29.10
N LEU A 81 1.17 -3.46 -28.46
CA LEU A 81 1.07 -2.95 -27.08
C LEU A 81 0.26 -1.65 -27.09
N VAL A 82 -0.84 -1.62 -26.36
CA VAL A 82 -1.69 -0.43 -26.17
C VAL A 82 -1.49 0.07 -24.75
N ILE A 83 -1.13 1.35 -24.60
CA ILE A 83 -0.98 2.03 -23.31
C ILE A 83 -2.02 3.16 -23.28
N ASP A 84 -2.84 3.20 -22.22
CA ASP A 84 -3.90 4.21 -22.02
C ASP A 84 -4.87 4.39 -23.19
N GLY A 85 -5.09 3.32 -23.95
CA GLY A 85 -5.94 3.36 -25.15
C GLY A 85 -5.30 4.05 -26.38
N ALA A 86 -4.05 4.45 -26.31
CA ALA A 86 -3.33 5.02 -27.46
C ALA A 86 -3.12 3.97 -28.57
N PRO A 87 -2.90 4.37 -29.84
CA PRO A 87 -2.62 3.44 -30.91
C PRO A 87 -1.47 2.47 -30.56
N GLY A 88 -1.67 1.18 -30.87
CA GLY A 88 -0.78 0.12 -30.44
C GLY A 88 0.64 0.21 -31.01
N LEU A 89 1.63 0.10 -30.15
CA LEU A 89 3.04 -0.03 -30.49
C LEU A 89 3.33 -1.46 -30.96
N GLN A 90 3.94 -1.61 -32.13
CA GLN A 90 4.32 -2.93 -32.63
C GLN A 90 5.47 -3.51 -31.81
N MET A 91 5.28 -4.73 -31.30
CA MET A 91 6.29 -5.41 -30.51
C MET A 91 7.34 -6.11 -31.39
N GLN A 92 8.54 -6.29 -30.85
CA GLN A 92 9.64 -7.02 -31.47
C GLN A 92 9.61 -8.48 -31.04
N GLN A 93 9.85 -9.38 -31.95
CA GLN A 93 9.93 -10.81 -31.66
C GLN A 93 11.35 -11.18 -31.21
N LEU A 94 11.43 -11.94 -30.14
CA LEU A 94 12.66 -12.58 -29.75
C LEU A 94 12.96 -13.75 -30.73
N ALA A 95 14.11 -13.68 -31.40
CA ALA A 95 14.46 -14.62 -32.46
C ALA A 95 14.28 -16.11 -32.03
N GLY A 96 13.59 -16.88 -32.86
CA GLY A 96 13.37 -18.31 -32.64
C GLY A 96 12.41 -18.65 -31.51
N SER A 97 11.59 -17.70 -31.05
CA SER A 97 10.62 -17.92 -29.97
C SER A 97 9.27 -17.25 -30.25
N ASP A 98 8.27 -17.56 -29.40
CA ASP A 98 6.96 -16.93 -29.36
C ASP A 98 6.91 -15.75 -28.35
N LEU A 99 8.08 -15.34 -27.84
CA LEU A 99 8.23 -14.18 -26.96
C LEU A 99 8.31 -12.88 -27.77
N TRP A 100 7.58 -11.90 -27.31
CA TRP A 100 7.53 -10.54 -27.85
C TRP A 100 7.85 -9.54 -26.77
N TYR A 101 8.53 -8.45 -27.10
CA TYR A 101 8.87 -7.40 -26.17
C TYR A 101 8.77 -6.01 -26.81
N SER A 102 8.61 -5.00 -25.96
CA SER A 102 8.63 -3.59 -26.35
C SER A 102 9.09 -2.74 -25.18
N ALA A 103 9.78 -1.65 -25.49
CA ALA A 103 10.06 -0.58 -24.53
C ALA A 103 9.15 0.61 -24.82
N ALA A 104 8.74 1.31 -23.77
CA ALA A 104 7.97 2.54 -23.87
C ALA A 104 8.44 3.56 -22.83
N GLN A 105 8.24 4.86 -23.16
CA GLN A 105 8.38 5.94 -22.19
C GLN A 105 6.99 6.29 -21.66
N ILE A 106 6.83 6.25 -20.33
CA ILE A 106 5.61 6.61 -19.64
C ILE A 106 5.95 7.72 -18.64
N GLU A 107 5.18 8.81 -18.67
CA GLU A 107 5.47 9.96 -17.82
C GLU A 107 5.18 9.66 -16.34
N PRO A 108 6.16 9.81 -15.44
CA PRO A 108 6.00 9.51 -14.02
C PRO A 108 5.40 10.73 -13.27
N VAL A 109 4.11 10.94 -13.43
CA VAL A 109 3.39 12.10 -12.86
C VAL A 109 2.42 11.73 -11.74
N GLY A 110 2.71 10.71 -10.95
CA GLY A 110 1.82 10.28 -9.87
C GLY A 110 0.49 9.74 -10.39
N ARG A 111 0.46 9.09 -11.55
CA ARG A 111 -0.74 8.55 -12.18
C ARG A 111 -0.64 7.05 -12.34
N LEU A 112 -1.79 6.40 -12.40
CA LEU A 112 -1.93 5.06 -12.91
C LEU A 112 -2.10 5.11 -14.42
N HIS A 113 -1.40 4.19 -15.08
CA HIS A 113 -1.57 3.88 -16.48
C HIS A 113 -2.18 2.50 -16.62
N SER A 114 -2.67 2.19 -17.81
CA SER A 114 -3.15 0.87 -18.16
C SER A 114 -2.47 0.40 -19.43
N PHE A 115 -2.30 -0.92 -19.57
CA PHE A 115 -1.87 -1.49 -20.82
C PHE A 115 -2.61 -2.80 -21.12
N TYR A 116 -2.64 -3.16 -22.37
CA TYR A 116 -3.04 -4.47 -22.88
C TYR A 116 -2.42 -4.69 -24.25
N TYR A 117 -2.55 -5.91 -24.76
CA TYR A 117 -2.10 -6.24 -26.10
C TYR A 117 -3.29 -6.46 -27.04
N LEU A 118 -3.09 -6.15 -28.31
CA LEU A 118 -3.97 -6.59 -29.40
C LEU A 118 -3.26 -7.71 -30.16
N VAL A 119 -3.84 -8.91 -30.13
CA VAL A 119 -3.36 -10.07 -30.88
C VAL A 119 -4.44 -10.44 -31.88
N ASN A 120 -4.16 -10.32 -33.16
CA ASN A 120 -5.15 -10.51 -34.25
C ASN A 120 -6.44 -9.66 -34.05
N GLY A 121 -6.29 -8.45 -33.51
CA GLY A 121 -7.40 -7.54 -33.25
C GLY A 121 -8.17 -7.81 -31.94
N ALA A 122 -7.89 -8.91 -31.24
CA ALA A 122 -8.51 -9.22 -29.94
C ALA A 122 -7.65 -8.72 -28.78
N LYS A 123 -8.32 -8.20 -27.73
CA LYS A 123 -7.65 -7.77 -26.49
C LYS A 123 -7.11 -8.99 -25.74
N PHE A 124 -5.86 -8.90 -25.29
CA PHE A 124 -5.15 -9.94 -24.57
C PHE A 124 -4.31 -9.36 -23.44
N GLY A 125 -4.34 -9.97 -22.27
CA GLY A 125 -3.51 -9.61 -21.11
C GLY A 125 -3.70 -8.18 -20.63
N GLY A 126 -2.65 -7.63 -20.07
CA GLY A 126 -2.60 -6.24 -19.61
C GLY A 126 -2.81 -6.06 -18.12
N LYS A 127 -2.80 -4.80 -17.72
CA LYS A 127 -2.98 -4.36 -16.34
C LYS A 127 -3.66 -2.99 -16.32
N LEU A 128 -4.61 -2.80 -15.38
CA LEU A 128 -5.29 -1.52 -15.18
C LEU A 128 -4.50 -0.58 -14.27
N ASP A 129 -3.68 -1.16 -13.37
CA ASP A 129 -2.93 -0.42 -12.36
C ASP A 129 -1.43 -0.53 -12.63
N LEU A 130 -0.94 0.18 -13.64
CA LEU A 130 0.47 0.33 -13.94
C LEU A 130 0.97 1.63 -13.29
N PRO A 131 1.66 1.58 -12.13
CA PRO A 131 2.12 2.79 -11.47
C PRO A 131 3.32 3.40 -12.20
N ALA A 132 3.30 4.71 -12.41
CA ALA A 132 4.45 5.46 -12.89
C ALA A 132 5.04 6.27 -11.73
N PHE A 133 6.07 5.74 -11.11
CA PHE A 133 6.72 6.38 -9.98
C PHE A 133 7.60 7.55 -10.42
N GLY A 134 7.39 8.71 -9.78
CA GLY A 134 8.22 9.89 -9.97
C GLY A 134 9.59 9.78 -9.29
N PRO A 135 10.50 10.74 -9.54
CA PRO A 135 11.86 10.71 -9.00
C PRO A 135 11.95 10.56 -7.48
N LEU A 136 10.99 11.14 -6.75
CA LEU A 136 10.97 11.11 -5.27
C LEU A 136 10.65 9.72 -4.70
N SER A 137 10.15 8.80 -5.52
CA SER A 137 9.92 7.40 -5.12
C SER A 137 11.18 6.54 -5.18
N TYR A 138 12.29 7.06 -5.70
CA TYR A 138 13.60 6.42 -5.73
C TYR A 138 14.57 7.21 -4.87
N LEU A 139 15.46 6.51 -4.15
CA LEU A 139 16.48 7.20 -3.35
C LEU A 139 17.35 8.08 -4.24
N GLN A 140 17.38 9.38 -3.95
CA GLN A 140 18.11 10.36 -4.74
C GLN A 140 19.60 10.34 -4.41
N PRO A 141 20.50 10.61 -5.38
CA PRO A 141 21.93 10.72 -5.12
C PRO A 141 22.24 11.74 -4.03
N GLY A 142 23.06 11.35 -3.06
CA GLY A 142 23.48 12.20 -1.94
C GLY A 142 22.45 12.32 -0.81
N VAL A 143 21.29 11.70 -0.92
CA VAL A 143 20.32 11.64 0.17
C VAL A 143 20.71 10.52 1.14
N PRO A 144 20.91 10.80 2.43
CA PRO A 144 21.24 9.77 3.40
C PRO A 144 20.02 8.94 3.74
N SER A 145 20.18 7.63 3.75
CA SER A 145 19.10 6.68 4.11
C SER A 145 18.91 6.62 5.61
N GLY A 146 17.66 6.64 6.04
CA GLY A 146 17.28 6.31 7.41
C GLY A 146 17.39 4.79 7.68
N THR A 147 17.23 4.43 8.94
CA THR A 147 17.35 3.06 9.44
C THR A 147 15.98 2.50 9.79
N LEU A 148 15.69 1.29 9.31
CA LEU A 148 14.52 0.51 9.70
C LEU A 148 14.95 -0.50 10.76
N SER A 149 14.23 -0.59 11.89
CA SER A 149 14.48 -1.59 12.92
C SER A 149 14.23 -3.01 12.41
N ASP A 150 14.76 -3.98 13.13
CA ASP A 150 14.24 -5.35 13.06
C ASP A 150 12.76 -5.38 13.46
N LYS A 151 12.08 -6.46 13.07
CA LYS A 151 10.70 -6.72 13.43
C LYS A 151 10.55 -6.85 14.95
N ILE A 152 9.66 -6.08 15.53
CA ILE A 152 9.29 -6.13 16.93
C ILE A 152 7.94 -6.81 17.06
N VAL A 153 7.84 -7.78 17.96
CA VAL A 153 6.57 -8.47 18.26
C VAL A 153 6.05 -7.97 19.61
N HIS A 154 4.82 -7.48 19.62
CA HIS A 154 4.12 -7.03 20.82
C HIS A 154 2.96 -7.95 21.16
N THR A 155 2.79 -8.30 22.43
CA THR A 155 1.62 -9.03 22.93
C THR A 155 0.69 -8.06 23.64
N SER A 156 -0.51 -7.88 23.07
CA SER A 156 -1.48 -6.92 23.54
C SER A 156 -2.17 -7.40 24.83
N LYS A 157 -2.41 -6.44 25.72
CA LYS A 157 -3.30 -6.59 26.89
C LYS A 157 -4.72 -6.15 26.55
N ILE A 158 -4.88 -5.12 25.73
CA ILE A 158 -6.18 -4.60 25.28
C ILE A 158 -6.92 -5.62 24.43
N TYR A 159 -6.19 -6.36 23.61
CA TYR A 159 -6.68 -7.48 22.81
C TYR A 159 -6.18 -8.84 23.36
N ASP A 160 -6.04 -8.93 24.65
CA ASP A 160 -5.77 -10.10 25.48
C ASP A 160 -5.05 -11.25 24.77
N GLY A 161 -3.74 -11.13 24.67
CA GLY A 161 -2.86 -12.13 24.07
C GLY A 161 -2.67 -12.02 22.55
N MET A 162 -3.32 -11.07 21.88
CA MET A 162 -3.08 -10.79 20.47
C MET A 162 -1.62 -10.37 20.26
N LYS A 163 -0.98 -10.95 19.26
CA LYS A 163 0.38 -10.60 18.86
C LYS A 163 0.34 -9.74 17.61
N SER A 164 1.00 -8.57 17.66
CA SER A 164 1.18 -7.67 16.54
C SER A 164 2.65 -7.50 16.23
N GLU A 165 2.97 -7.33 14.96
CA GLU A 165 4.31 -7.06 14.48
C GLU A 165 4.41 -5.59 14.07
N TYR A 166 5.52 -4.92 14.42
CA TYR A 166 5.77 -3.57 13.96
C TYR A 166 7.26 -3.29 13.76
N TRP A 167 7.55 -2.23 12.99
CA TRP A 167 8.88 -1.75 12.70
C TRP A 167 8.93 -0.25 12.95
N ILE A 168 10.10 0.25 13.27
CA ILE A 168 10.35 1.68 13.50
C ILE A 168 11.40 2.14 12.50
N TYR A 169 11.04 3.13 11.69
CA TYR A 169 11.98 3.82 10.82
C TYR A 169 12.44 5.12 11.48
N VAL A 170 13.75 5.32 11.48
CA VAL A 170 14.42 6.50 12.01
C VAL A 170 15.17 7.18 10.87
N PRO A 171 14.81 8.41 10.47
CA PRO A 171 15.51 9.10 9.39
C PRO A 171 16.93 9.49 9.81
N ALA A 172 17.82 9.59 8.84
CA ALA A 172 19.23 9.94 9.11
C ALA A 172 19.39 11.33 9.77
N GLN A 173 18.40 12.20 9.63
CA GLN A 173 18.38 13.56 10.21
C GLN A 173 17.83 13.60 11.64
N TYR A 174 17.45 12.46 12.23
CA TYR A 174 16.94 12.44 13.59
C TYR A 174 18.03 12.83 14.61
N ASP A 175 17.71 13.82 15.45
CA ASP A 175 18.51 14.22 16.61
C ASP A 175 17.70 13.93 17.89
N PRO A 176 18.19 13.06 18.81
CA PRO A 176 17.47 12.75 20.05
C PRO A 176 17.26 13.96 20.98
N LYS A 177 17.94 15.08 20.74
CA LYS A 177 17.74 16.32 21.49
C LYS A 177 16.55 17.12 20.98
N THR A 178 16.09 16.86 19.76
CA THR A 178 14.99 17.58 19.10
C THR A 178 13.78 16.64 18.92
N PRO A 179 12.60 16.96 19.47
CA PRO A 179 11.45 16.09 19.32
C PRO A 179 11.02 15.95 17.85
N ALA A 180 10.93 14.70 17.36
CA ALA A 180 10.52 14.39 16.00
C ALA A 180 8.98 14.30 15.85
N ALA A 181 8.48 14.60 14.66
CA ALA A 181 7.11 14.27 14.27
C ALA A 181 6.93 12.74 14.15
N VAL A 182 5.69 12.27 14.00
CA VAL A 182 5.38 10.84 13.92
C VAL A 182 4.40 10.56 12.80
N MET A 183 4.60 9.46 12.09
CA MET A 183 3.62 8.91 11.17
C MET A 183 3.44 7.41 11.39
N VAL A 184 2.19 6.98 11.51
CA VAL A 184 1.82 5.57 11.72
C VAL A 184 1.24 5.00 10.42
N PHE A 185 1.72 3.83 10.03
CA PHE A 185 1.32 3.12 8.82
C PHE A 185 0.62 1.81 9.20
N GLN A 186 -0.65 1.69 8.83
CA GLN A 186 -1.40 0.44 8.99
C GLN A 186 -1.02 -0.56 7.89
N ASP A 187 -1.08 -1.88 8.17
CA ASP A 187 -0.53 -2.92 7.30
C ASP A 187 0.95 -2.70 6.99
N GLY A 188 1.68 -2.26 8.00
CA GLY A 188 3.01 -1.66 7.92
C GLY A 188 4.06 -2.47 7.18
N GLY A 189 3.99 -3.81 7.24
CA GLY A 189 4.91 -4.69 6.52
C GLY A 189 4.97 -4.44 5.01
N GLY A 190 3.87 -3.93 4.43
CA GLY A 190 3.79 -3.58 3.01
C GLY A 190 4.60 -2.33 2.60
N TYR A 191 5.12 -1.57 3.56
CA TYR A 191 5.82 -0.30 3.32
C TYR A 191 7.31 -0.35 3.68
N THR A 192 7.81 -1.50 4.13
CA THR A 192 9.19 -1.65 4.66
C THR A 192 10.25 -1.96 3.60
N VAL A 193 9.84 -2.21 2.35
CA VAL A 193 10.74 -2.55 1.24
C VAL A 193 10.97 -1.32 0.35
N ARG A 194 12.22 -0.86 0.24
CA ARG A 194 12.58 0.38 -0.47
C ARG A 194 12.18 0.40 -1.94
N ASP A 195 12.49 -0.67 -2.66
CA ASP A 195 12.17 -0.83 -4.09
C ASP A 195 10.97 -1.77 -4.30
N GLY A 196 10.04 -1.78 -3.34
CA GLY A 196 8.80 -2.54 -3.41
C GLY A 196 7.65 -1.76 -4.08
N ASN A 197 6.45 -2.33 -4.01
CA ASN A 197 5.25 -1.71 -4.55
C ASN A 197 4.88 -0.39 -3.86
N ASN A 198 5.35 -0.18 -2.63
CA ASN A 198 5.18 1.05 -1.87
C ASN A 198 6.57 1.59 -1.48
N PRO A 199 7.23 2.44 -2.28
CA PRO A 199 8.59 2.91 -2.03
C PRO A 199 8.68 3.97 -0.93
N THR A 200 7.96 3.76 0.16
CA THR A 200 7.73 4.70 1.27
C THR A 200 9.03 5.18 1.91
N LEU A 201 9.97 4.27 2.17
CA LEU A 201 11.23 4.64 2.81
C LEU A 201 12.06 5.60 1.96
N ASN A 202 12.05 5.42 0.63
CA ASN A 202 12.73 6.33 -0.29
C ASN A 202 12.06 7.71 -0.29
N VAL A 203 10.73 7.75 -0.28
CA VAL A 203 9.95 9.00 -0.23
C VAL A 203 10.26 9.75 1.07
N LEU A 204 10.26 9.07 2.20
CA LEU A 204 10.59 9.69 3.50
C LEU A 204 12.00 10.26 3.50
N ASP A 205 13.01 9.48 3.08
CA ASP A 205 14.40 9.95 3.01
C ASP A 205 14.53 11.20 2.14
N ASN A 206 13.96 11.18 0.94
CA ASN A 206 14.05 12.28 -0.02
C ASN A 206 13.35 13.54 0.49
N LEU A 207 12.13 13.42 0.98
CA LEU A 207 11.34 14.58 1.40
C LEU A 207 11.86 15.21 2.69
N ILE A 208 12.36 14.40 3.64
CA ILE A 208 13.00 14.92 4.86
C ILE A 208 14.32 15.64 4.51
N ALA A 209 15.16 15.05 3.66
CA ALA A 209 16.40 15.67 3.22
C ALA A 209 16.15 16.99 2.48
N GLN A 210 15.09 17.07 1.68
CA GLN A 210 14.66 18.29 0.98
C GLN A 210 13.89 19.28 1.87
N LYS A 211 13.67 18.97 3.15
CA LYS A 211 12.88 19.77 4.10
C LYS A 211 11.45 20.08 3.62
N LYS A 212 10.87 19.19 2.80
CA LYS A 212 9.47 19.28 2.34
C LYS A 212 8.49 18.73 3.36
N ILE A 213 8.96 17.84 4.22
CA ILE A 213 8.24 17.32 5.38
C ILE A 213 9.17 17.39 6.60
N PRO A 214 8.62 17.37 7.84
CA PRO A 214 9.44 17.40 9.04
C PRO A 214 10.28 16.12 9.20
N VAL A 215 11.32 16.21 10.00
CA VAL A 215 12.00 15.02 10.55
C VAL A 215 10.98 14.24 11.35
N MET A 216 10.71 12.98 10.97
CA MET A 216 9.70 12.15 11.60
C MET A 216 10.15 10.71 11.81
N ILE A 217 9.71 10.13 12.91
CA ILE A 217 9.78 8.69 13.15
C ILE A 217 8.54 8.07 12.50
N ALA A 218 8.74 7.04 11.65
CA ALA A 218 7.63 6.27 11.09
C ALA A 218 7.48 4.93 11.82
N VAL A 219 6.23 4.57 12.13
CA VAL A 219 5.87 3.32 12.80
C VAL A 219 5.01 2.49 11.86
N PHE A 220 5.54 1.37 11.41
CA PHE A 220 4.90 0.45 10.51
C PHE A 220 4.31 -0.70 11.32
N ILE A 221 2.98 -0.80 11.41
CA ILE A 221 2.32 -1.80 12.24
C ILE A 221 1.42 -2.72 11.42
N ASN A 222 1.58 -4.02 11.62
CA ASN A 222 0.64 -5.02 11.10
C ASN A 222 -0.52 -5.22 12.06
N PRO A 223 -1.70 -5.59 11.56
CA PRO A 223 -2.77 -6.06 12.43
C PRO A 223 -2.29 -7.30 13.19
N GLY A 224 -2.77 -7.43 14.42
CA GLY A 224 -2.41 -8.57 15.23
C GLY A 224 -3.23 -9.82 14.91
N ASP A 225 -2.79 -10.93 15.45
CA ASP A 225 -3.48 -12.21 15.40
C ASP A 225 -3.48 -12.87 16.77
N ILE A 226 -4.51 -13.65 17.05
CA ILE A 226 -4.58 -14.49 18.24
C ILE A 226 -4.53 -15.94 17.76
N THR A 227 -3.43 -16.62 18.02
CA THR A 227 -3.25 -18.03 17.68
C THR A 227 -3.05 -18.84 18.94
N ASP A 228 -3.72 -19.97 19.05
CA ASP A 228 -3.47 -20.96 20.11
C ASP A 228 -2.16 -21.73 19.88
N SER A 229 -1.53 -21.56 18.74
CA SER A 229 -0.26 -22.17 18.38
C SER A 229 0.88 -21.17 18.48
N PRO A 230 2.03 -21.52 19.10
CA PRO A 230 3.23 -20.71 19.05
C PRO A 230 3.78 -20.74 17.61
N GLY A 231 3.54 -19.70 16.86
CA GLY A 231 3.97 -19.57 15.46
C GLY A 231 3.87 -18.13 14.99
N THR A 232 4.34 -17.89 13.78
CA THR A 232 4.21 -16.58 13.13
C THR A 232 2.73 -16.25 12.99
N PRO A 233 2.28 -15.05 13.40
CA PRO A 233 0.92 -14.61 13.15
C PRO A 233 0.60 -14.75 11.66
N THR A 234 -0.49 -15.42 11.35
CA THR A 234 -0.97 -15.55 9.98
C THR A 234 -2.15 -14.62 9.80
N TYR A 235 -2.29 -14.02 8.63
CA TYR A 235 -3.48 -13.26 8.26
C TYR A 235 -4.71 -14.17 8.00
N ASN A 236 -4.63 -15.42 8.39
CA ASN A 236 -5.69 -16.40 8.19
C ASN A 236 -6.85 -16.15 9.15
N PHE A 237 -8.04 -16.48 8.68
CA PHE A 237 -9.27 -16.39 9.45
C PHE A 237 -9.13 -17.11 10.80
N VAL A 238 -9.29 -16.36 11.86
CA VAL A 238 -9.28 -16.91 13.22
C VAL A 238 -10.69 -17.33 13.58
N LYS A 239 -10.89 -18.63 13.85
CA LYS A 239 -12.17 -19.13 14.31
C LYS A 239 -12.39 -18.76 15.77
N ALA A 240 -13.61 -18.35 16.09
CA ALA A 240 -14.23 -18.43 17.42
C ALA A 240 -13.66 -17.52 18.51
N TYR A 241 -13.64 -16.22 18.27
CA TYR A 241 -13.47 -15.23 19.35
C TYR A 241 -14.79 -14.63 19.82
N SER A 242 -15.90 -15.18 19.38
CA SER A 242 -17.22 -14.63 19.63
C SER A 242 -17.54 -14.44 21.10
N ASP A 243 -17.27 -15.43 21.93
CA ASP A 243 -17.65 -15.38 23.36
C ASP A 243 -16.79 -14.38 24.12
N LYS A 244 -15.50 -14.33 23.86
CA LYS A 244 -14.55 -13.41 24.50
C LYS A 244 -14.73 -11.95 24.04
N TRP A 245 -15.16 -11.75 22.79
CA TRP A 245 -15.22 -10.45 22.16
C TRP A 245 -16.64 -9.99 21.88
N HIS A 246 -17.62 -10.75 22.33
CA HIS A 246 -19.05 -10.54 22.07
C HIS A 246 -19.40 -10.47 20.59
N ARG A 247 -18.66 -11.20 19.74
CA ARG A 247 -18.99 -11.30 18.31
C ARG A 247 -18.44 -12.57 17.68
N THR A 248 -19.11 -13.06 16.66
CA THR A 248 -18.62 -14.14 15.81
C THR A 248 -17.62 -13.60 14.81
N LEU A 249 -16.35 -13.97 14.95
CA LEU A 249 -15.34 -13.64 13.97
C LEU A 249 -15.41 -14.67 12.83
N LYS A 250 -15.95 -14.24 11.71
CA LYS A 250 -15.79 -14.97 10.44
C LYS A 250 -14.61 -14.43 9.64
N ASP A 251 -14.02 -13.34 10.10
CA ASP A 251 -13.00 -12.56 9.42
C ASP A 251 -11.68 -12.64 10.18
N SER A 252 -10.58 -12.31 9.53
CA SER A 252 -9.27 -12.16 10.17
C SER A 252 -9.34 -11.10 11.28
N MET A 253 -8.39 -11.12 12.22
CA MET A 253 -8.28 -10.07 13.24
C MET A 253 -8.14 -8.67 12.61
N ARG A 254 -7.60 -8.57 11.38
CA ARG A 254 -7.48 -7.31 10.65
C ARG A 254 -8.82 -6.58 10.54
N SER A 255 -9.87 -7.25 10.09
CA SER A 255 -11.19 -6.63 9.98
C SER A 255 -11.76 -6.24 11.35
N THR A 256 -11.58 -7.08 12.37
CA THR A 256 -11.99 -6.77 13.75
C THR A 256 -11.29 -5.53 14.29
N LEU A 257 -9.98 -5.39 14.02
CA LEU A 257 -9.18 -4.27 14.49
C LEU A 257 -9.50 -2.99 13.73
N TYR A 258 -9.62 -3.08 12.40
CA TYR A 258 -9.60 -1.94 11.51
C TYR A 258 -10.98 -1.45 11.09
N ASP A 259 -11.91 -2.36 10.80
CA ASP A 259 -13.24 -1.99 10.29
C ASP A 259 -14.27 -1.70 11.39
N THR A 260 -13.92 -1.94 12.66
CA THR A 260 -14.79 -1.60 13.79
C THR A 260 -14.64 -0.14 14.18
N VAL A 261 -15.72 0.62 14.08
CA VAL A 261 -15.76 2.04 14.45
C VAL A 261 -15.86 2.19 15.97
N SER A 262 -14.72 2.08 16.65
CA SER A 262 -14.61 2.26 18.10
C SER A 262 -13.22 2.82 18.47
N ASP A 263 -13.05 3.18 19.75
CA ASP A 263 -11.79 3.68 20.28
C ASP A 263 -10.79 2.57 20.68
N ARG A 264 -11.21 1.31 20.63
CA ARG A 264 -10.45 0.19 21.19
C ARG A 264 -9.09 0.02 20.49
N TYR A 265 -9.08 0.04 19.16
CA TYR A 265 -7.83 -0.06 18.40
C TYR A 265 -6.93 1.16 18.63
N VAL A 266 -7.52 2.33 18.75
CA VAL A 266 -6.76 3.56 18.98
C VAL A 266 -6.11 3.54 20.36
N ARG A 267 -6.80 3.01 21.37
CA ARG A 267 -6.21 2.77 22.70
C ARG A 267 -5.06 1.77 22.63
N PHE A 268 -5.21 0.69 21.86
CA PHE A 268 -4.12 -0.25 21.63
C PHE A 268 -2.90 0.45 21.01
N LEU A 269 -3.09 1.25 19.96
CA LEU A 269 -2.01 2.03 19.37
C LEU A 269 -1.35 2.95 20.41
N ARG A 270 -2.16 3.78 21.10
CA ARG A 270 -1.67 4.78 22.04
C ARG A 270 -0.95 4.17 23.24
N ASP A 271 -1.60 3.21 23.89
CA ASP A 271 -1.19 2.75 25.22
C ASP A 271 -0.16 1.62 25.17
N GLU A 272 -0.11 0.89 24.07
CA GLU A 272 0.78 -0.26 23.94
C GLU A 272 1.90 -0.01 22.92
N ILE A 273 1.58 0.25 21.65
CA ILE A 273 2.61 0.37 20.60
C ILE A 273 3.35 1.71 20.70
N LEU A 274 2.61 2.80 20.69
CA LEU A 274 3.21 4.14 20.67
C LEU A 274 3.87 4.52 21.99
N SER A 275 3.44 3.93 23.09
CA SER A 275 4.12 4.08 24.40
C SER A 275 5.52 3.47 24.37
N ASP A 276 5.72 2.32 23.71
CA ASP A 276 7.04 1.71 23.53
C ASP A 276 7.94 2.59 22.62
N VAL A 277 7.38 3.11 21.52
CA VAL A 277 8.12 4.01 20.62
C VAL A 277 8.55 5.31 21.36
N GLN A 278 7.65 5.90 22.15
CA GLN A 278 7.92 7.10 22.95
C GLN A 278 8.98 6.87 24.05
N ALA A 279 9.08 5.64 24.55
CA ALA A 279 10.14 5.29 25.53
C ALA A 279 11.53 5.23 24.88
N ARG A 280 11.59 5.01 23.57
CA ARG A 280 12.86 4.85 22.81
C ARG A 280 13.32 6.14 22.12
N TYR A 281 12.38 6.99 21.72
CA TYR A 281 12.65 8.16 20.89
C TYR A 281 12.02 9.43 21.46
N ASN A 282 12.71 10.56 21.28
CA ASN A 282 12.18 11.86 21.62
C ASN A 282 11.18 12.31 20.56
N LEU A 283 9.88 12.22 20.89
CA LEU A 283 8.76 12.50 19.98
C LEU A 283 7.98 13.73 20.43
N ARG A 284 7.43 14.46 19.47
CA ARG A 284 6.43 15.49 19.71
C ARG A 284 5.21 14.89 20.43
N LYS A 285 4.55 15.69 21.29
CA LYS A 285 3.39 15.25 22.07
C LYS A 285 2.06 15.82 21.57
N ASP A 286 2.13 16.84 20.73
CA ASP A 286 0.99 17.55 20.15
C ASP A 286 0.45 16.80 18.91
N ALA A 287 -0.88 16.84 18.74
CA ALA A 287 -1.54 16.22 17.58
C ALA A 287 -1.11 16.84 16.25
N TYR A 288 -0.71 18.10 16.26
CA TYR A 288 -0.20 18.82 15.09
C TYR A 288 0.98 18.12 14.40
N SER A 289 1.76 17.36 15.17
CA SER A 289 2.97 16.67 14.70
C SER A 289 2.75 15.18 14.43
N TRP A 290 1.51 14.69 14.42
CA TRP A 290 1.19 13.28 14.26
C TRP A 290 0.27 13.02 13.07
N ALA A 291 0.68 12.04 12.26
CA ALA A 291 -0.07 11.56 11.09
C ALA A 291 -0.30 10.05 11.16
N ILE A 292 -1.33 9.59 10.45
CA ILE A 292 -1.65 8.17 10.32
C ILE A 292 -2.15 7.85 8.90
N THR A 293 -1.79 6.68 8.39
CA THR A 293 -2.16 6.25 7.05
C THR A 293 -2.43 4.75 6.98
N GLY A 294 -3.16 4.35 5.97
CA GLY A 294 -3.41 2.97 5.63
C GLY A 294 -4.27 2.81 4.38
N LEU A 295 -4.42 1.57 3.97
CA LEU A 295 -5.10 1.16 2.75
C LEU A 295 -6.31 0.27 3.09
N SER A 296 -7.44 0.46 2.41
CA SER A 296 -8.65 -0.37 2.55
C SER A 296 -9.17 -0.34 4.00
N SER A 297 -9.25 -1.48 4.68
CA SER A 297 -9.53 -1.51 6.11
C SER A 297 -8.53 -0.67 6.92
N GLY A 298 -7.23 -0.63 6.52
CA GLY A 298 -6.24 0.28 7.12
C GLY A 298 -6.57 1.76 6.88
N GLY A 299 -7.19 2.09 5.75
CA GLY A 299 -7.63 3.45 5.41
C GLY A 299 -8.72 3.95 6.35
N ILE A 300 -9.80 3.17 6.54
CA ILE A 300 -10.83 3.52 7.52
C ILE A 300 -10.29 3.49 8.95
N CYS A 301 -9.41 2.53 9.28
CA CYS A 301 -8.76 2.47 10.59
C CYS A 301 -8.01 3.76 10.90
N SER A 302 -7.26 4.29 9.95
CA SER A 302 -6.52 5.55 10.08
C SER A 302 -7.45 6.74 10.28
N PHE A 303 -8.54 6.81 9.52
CA PHE A 303 -9.53 7.85 9.71
C PHE A 303 -10.24 7.74 11.07
N ASN A 304 -10.63 6.51 11.46
CA ASN A 304 -11.24 6.25 12.77
C ASN A 304 -10.30 6.62 13.92
N ALA A 305 -9.00 6.32 13.80
CA ALA A 305 -8.02 6.67 14.81
C ALA A 305 -7.96 8.18 15.05
N ALA A 306 -7.88 8.98 13.99
CA ALA A 306 -7.90 10.43 14.12
C ALA A 306 -9.26 10.98 14.56
N TRP A 307 -10.36 10.31 14.20
CA TRP A 307 -11.69 10.68 14.64
C TRP A 307 -11.91 10.49 16.14
N GLN A 308 -11.45 9.35 16.67
CA GLN A 308 -11.59 8.99 18.09
C GLN A 308 -10.58 9.73 19.00
N MET A 309 -9.39 10.03 18.49
CA MET A 309 -8.31 10.72 19.22
C MET A 309 -7.74 11.90 18.42
N PRO A 310 -8.53 12.96 18.21
CA PRO A 310 -8.07 14.15 17.49
C PRO A 310 -7.00 14.96 18.26
N ASP A 311 -6.82 14.66 19.55
CA ASP A 311 -5.74 15.15 20.40
C ASP A 311 -4.40 14.40 20.17
N ARG A 312 -4.43 13.29 19.45
CA ARG A 312 -3.25 12.50 19.09
C ARG A 312 -2.92 12.57 17.62
N PHE A 313 -3.90 12.51 16.72
CA PHE A 313 -3.70 12.53 15.28
C PHE A 313 -4.50 13.67 14.66
N SER A 314 -3.82 14.54 13.91
CA SER A 314 -4.48 15.62 13.18
C SER A 314 -4.35 15.50 11.67
N ARG A 315 -3.54 14.57 11.17
CA ARG A 315 -3.29 14.35 9.75
C ARG A 315 -3.57 12.91 9.36
N VAL A 316 -4.34 12.73 8.29
CA VAL A 316 -4.78 11.41 7.82
C VAL A 316 -4.56 11.28 6.32
N ILE A 317 -4.02 10.13 5.91
CA ILE A 317 -4.11 9.64 4.53
C ILE A 317 -4.93 8.34 4.57
N SER A 318 -5.95 8.24 3.74
CA SER A 318 -6.81 7.06 3.60
C SER A 318 -6.88 6.65 2.14
N TRP A 319 -6.20 5.57 1.78
CA TRP A 319 -6.24 5.00 0.44
C TRP A 319 -7.36 3.98 0.34
N ILE A 320 -8.20 4.08 -0.69
CA ILE A 320 -9.31 3.15 -0.95
C ILE A 320 -10.02 2.70 0.33
N GLY A 321 -10.34 3.67 1.20
CA GLY A 321 -10.82 3.39 2.55
C GLY A 321 -12.12 2.57 2.55
N SER A 322 -12.17 1.54 3.40
CA SER A 322 -13.33 0.66 3.53
C SER A 322 -14.48 1.34 4.29
N TYR A 323 -14.98 2.45 3.78
CA TYR A 323 -16.21 3.09 4.29
C TYR A 323 -17.47 2.32 3.88
N ALA A 324 -17.32 1.03 3.70
CA ALA A 324 -18.31 0.06 3.29
C ALA A 324 -18.86 -0.74 4.49
N SER A 325 -19.85 -1.60 4.26
CA SER A 325 -20.61 -2.28 5.32
C SER A 325 -19.93 -3.54 5.88
N ILE A 326 -18.60 -3.56 6.02
CA ILE A 326 -17.86 -4.77 6.44
C ILE A 326 -18.26 -5.24 7.84
N GLN A 327 -18.42 -4.34 8.79
CA GLN A 327 -18.74 -4.64 10.19
C GLN A 327 -20.19 -4.27 10.57
N TRP A 328 -21.00 -3.86 9.57
CA TRP A 328 -22.39 -3.51 9.85
C TRP A 328 -23.20 -4.69 10.36
N LYS A 329 -23.99 -4.44 11.41
CA LYS A 329 -24.99 -5.36 11.97
C LYS A 329 -26.15 -4.55 12.52
N GLU A 330 -27.36 -5.11 12.44
CA GLU A 330 -28.57 -4.54 13.03
C GLU A 330 -28.64 -4.71 14.56
N ASP A 331 -27.62 -5.23 15.21
CA ASP A 331 -27.58 -5.43 16.65
C ASP A 331 -27.14 -4.13 17.34
N PRO A 332 -27.98 -3.52 18.19
CA PRO A 332 -27.65 -2.28 18.90
C PRO A 332 -26.45 -2.38 19.84
N GLY A 333 -26.02 -3.59 20.21
CA GLY A 333 -24.85 -3.84 21.04
C GLY A 333 -23.54 -3.93 20.27
N VAL A 334 -23.57 -3.86 18.94
CA VAL A 334 -22.38 -3.99 18.10
C VAL A 334 -21.95 -2.62 17.61
N PRO A 335 -20.64 -2.28 17.70
CA PRO A 335 -20.11 -1.04 17.13
C PRO A 335 -20.39 -0.95 15.63
N ASP A 336 -20.66 0.28 15.17
CA ASP A 336 -20.89 0.58 13.76
C ASP A 336 -19.68 0.25 12.89
N GLY A 337 -19.92 -0.01 11.61
CA GLY A 337 -18.88 -0.18 10.60
C GLY A 337 -18.59 1.11 9.83
N GLY A 338 -17.71 1.00 8.84
CA GLY A 338 -17.22 2.14 8.06
C GLY A 338 -18.31 2.91 7.32
N GLN A 339 -19.40 2.25 6.94
CA GLN A 339 -20.53 2.85 6.23
C GLN A 339 -21.22 3.98 7.00
N ASP A 340 -21.02 4.07 8.32
CA ASP A 340 -21.62 5.12 9.16
C ASP A 340 -20.88 6.46 9.07
N TYR A 341 -19.65 6.47 8.57
CA TYR A 341 -18.81 7.66 8.58
C TYR A 341 -19.35 8.86 7.81
N PRO A 342 -19.95 8.75 6.62
CA PRO A 342 -20.53 9.91 5.94
C PRO A 342 -21.54 10.64 6.83
N GLU A 343 -22.45 9.90 7.46
CA GLU A 343 -23.46 10.45 8.36
C GLU A 343 -22.86 10.90 9.71
N LYS A 344 -21.91 10.16 10.24
CA LYS A 344 -21.20 10.50 11.48
C LYS A 344 -20.46 11.83 11.36
N VAL A 345 -19.76 12.06 10.24
CA VAL A 345 -19.10 13.34 9.95
C VAL A 345 -20.10 14.47 9.92
N LEU A 346 -21.27 14.28 9.34
CA LEU A 346 -22.32 15.30 9.26
C LEU A 346 -22.98 15.60 10.62
N ARG A 347 -23.23 14.59 11.43
CA ARG A 347 -23.94 14.73 12.73
C ARG A 347 -23.06 15.28 13.83
N GLU A 348 -21.78 14.86 13.88
CA GLU A 348 -20.91 15.19 15.00
C GLU A 348 -20.20 16.54 14.82
N SER A 349 -19.66 17.05 15.93
CA SER A 349 -18.83 18.25 15.90
C SER A 349 -17.58 18.04 15.05
N ARG A 350 -17.23 19.04 14.27
CA ARG A 350 -16.03 19.03 13.45
C ARG A 350 -14.79 18.84 14.32
N ARG A 351 -13.95 17.91 13.92
CA ARG A 351 -12.61 17.72 14.49
C ARG A 351 -11.59 18.52 13.69
N ASN A 352 -10.49 18.90 14.32
CA ASN A 352 -9.42 19.63 13.66
C ASN A 352 -8.49 18.65 12.91
N LEU A 353 -8.94 18.19 11.76
CA LEU A 353 -8.24 17.20 10.93
C LEU A 353 -7.94 17.75 9.54
N ARG A 354 -6.78 17.36 9.00
CA ARG A 354 -6.39 17.47 7.59
C ARG A 354 -6.40 16.08 6.97
N VAL A 355 -7.14 15.87 5.90
CA VAL A 355 -7.45 14.54 5.38
C VAL A 355 -7.14 14.44 3.88
N TRP A 356 -6.30 13.49 3.50
CA TRP A 356 -6.17 13.06 2.11
C TRP A 356 -6.94 11.76 1.93
N LEU A 357 -7.89 11.76 0.99
CA LEU A 357 -8.59 10.57 0.53
C LEU A 357 -8.13 10.22 -0.87
N GLN A 358 -7.90 8.94 -1.14
CA GLN A 358 -7.64 8.44 -2.48
C GLN A 358 -8.53 7.24 -2.76
N ASP A 359 -9.11 7.20 -3.97
CA ASP A 359 -9.90 6.06 -4.46
C ASP A 359 -9.93 6.04 -6.00
N GLY A 360 -10.46 4.99 -6.60
CA GLY A 360 -10.61 4.84 -8.03
C GLY A 360 -11.95 4.24 -8.44
N TYR A 361 -12.40 4.56 -9.64
CA TYR A 361 -13.73 4.11 -10.12
C TYR A 361 -13.78 2.61 -10.49
N GLU A 362 -12.61 1.96 -10.64
CA GLU A 362 -12.50 0.50 -10.83
C GLU A 362 -12.27 -0.24 -9.51
N ASP A 363 -12.45 0.44 -8.35
CA ASP A 363 -12.37 -0.19 -7.04
C ASP A 363 -13.54 -1.16 -6.83
N GLN A 364 -13.48 -1.96 -5.76
CA GLN A 364 -14.42 -3.06 -5.56
C GLN A 364 -15.86 -2.59 -5.34
N GLU A 365 -16.73 -3.40 -5.91
CA GLU A 365 -18.15 -3.40 -5.65
C GLU A 365 -18.61 -4.83 -5.41
N ASN A 366 -19.42 -5.06 -4.40
CA ASN A 366 -20.00 -6.37 -4.14
C ASN A 366 -21.33 -6.27 -3.39
N ASP A 367 -22.14 -7.30 -3.53
CA ASP A 367 -23.51 -7.37 -2.98
C ASP A 367 -23.52 -7.37 -1.45
N ARG A 368 -22.43 -7.79 -0.82
CA ARG A 368 -22.35 -7.94 0.64
C ARG A 368 -21.98 -6.64 1.36
N TYR A 369 -21.04 -5.89 0.80
CA TYR A 369 -20.44 -4.75 1.48
C TYR A 369 -20.70 -3.42 0.79
N GLY A 370 -21.18 -3.43 -0.46
CA GLY A 370 -21.46 -2.24 -1.25
C GLY A 370 -20.30 -1.81 -2.14
N SER A 371 -20.29 -0.53 -2.50
CA SER A 371 -19.35 0.08 -3.45
C SER A 371 -18.36 0.97 -2.70
N TRP A 372 -17.04 0.68 -2.84
CA TRP A 372 -15.96 1.52 -2.29
C TRP A 372 -15.93 2.90 -2.95
N PRO A 373 -16.00 3.03 -4.30
CA PRO A 373 -16.05 4.33 -4.95
C PRO A 373 -17.16 5.23 -4.42
N LEU A 374 -18.38 4.72 -4.34
CA LEU A 374 -19.53 5.50 -3.84
C LEU A 374 -19.36 5.86 -2.36
N ALA A 375 -18.84 4.97 -1.54
CA ALA A 375 -18.63 5.21 -0.13
C ALA A 375 -17.57 6.31 0.10
N ASN A 376 -16.45 6.29 -0.60
CA ASN A 376 -15.41 7.31 -0.52
C ASN A 376 -15.90 8.68 -1.03
N ILE A 377 -16.68 8.72 -2.12
CA ILE A 377 -17.32 9.95 -2.60
C ILE A 377 -18.27 10.55 -1.54
N ARG A 378 -19.04 9.70 -0.84
CA ARG A 378 -19.92 10.17 0.25
C ARG A 378 -19.12 10.75 1.41
N VAL A 379 -18.02 10.13 1.82
CA VAL A 379 -17.12 10.67 2.86
C VAL A 379 -16.52 12.01 2.42
N ALA A 380 -16.00 12.10 1.18
CA ALA A 380 -15.44 13.33 0.64
C ALA A 380 -16.47 14.47 0.64
N ASN A 381 -17.72 14.19 0.25
CA ASN A 381 -18.81 15.16 0.29
C ASN A 381 -19.17 15.57 1.72
N ALA A 382 -19.17 14.62 2.67
CA ALA A 382 -19.41 14.93 4.08
C ALA A 382 -18.33 15.85 4.67
N LEU A 383 -17.07 15.57 4.36
CA LEU A 383 -15.94 16.44 4.75
C LEU A 383 -16.07 17.84 4.16
N LYS A 384 -16.45 17.92 2.88
CA LYS A 384 -16.68 19.21 2.20
C LYS A 384 -17.80 20.00 2.86
N LEU A 385 -18.93 19.40 3.13
CA LEU A 385 -20.09 20.04 3.78
C LEU A 385 -19.76 20.55 5.20
N LYS A 386 -18.81 19.90 5.89
CA LYS A 386 -18.36 20.28 7.24
C LYS A 386 -17.11 21.18 7.21
N ASN A 387 -16.69 21.69 6.05
CA ASN A 387 -15.53 22.57 5.88
C ASN A 387 -14.20 21.99 6.40
N TYR A 388 -13.97 20.69 6.27
CA TYR A 388 -12.67 20.09 6.58
C TYR A 388 -11.60 20.53 5.56
N ASP A 389 -10.36 20.63 6.01
CA ASP A 389 -9.20 20.70 5.13
C ASP A 389 -8.95 19.30 4.57
N PHE A 390 -9.36 19.07 3.33
CA PHE A 390 -9.24 17.77 2.70
C PHE A 390 -8.86 17.85 1.22
N HIS A 391 -8.26 16.78 0.74
CA HIS A 391 -8.06 16.51 -0.68
C HIS A 391 -8.67 15.15 -1.02
N PHE A 392 -9.29 15.04 -2.18
CA PHE A 392 -9.80 13.78 -2.69
C PHE A 392 -9.23 13.50 -4.07
N SER A 393 -8.25 12.59 -4.14
CA SER A 393 -7.73 12.06 -5.38
C SER A 393 -8.60 10.88 -5.84
N PHE A 394 -9.29 11.05 -6.96
CA PHE A 394 -10.17 10.02 -7.53
C PHE A 394 -9.72 9.67 -8.94
N GLY A 395 -9.17 8.48 -9.11
CA GLY A 395 -8.55 8.02 -10.36
C GLY A 395 -9.25 6.83 -10.99
N LYS A 396 -8.48 6.06 -11.76
CA LYS A 396 -8.93 4.82 -12.43
C LYS A 396 -8.56 3.56 -11.65
N GLY A 397 -7.93 3.69 -10.49
CA GLY A 397 -7.38 2.56 -9.74
C GLY A 397 -8.40 1.51 -9.35
N THR A 398 -7.92 0.27 -9.23
CA THR A 398 -8.63 -0.84 -8.63
C THR A 398 -8.29 -0.97 -7.14
N HIS A 399 -8.76 -2.01 -6.45
CA HIS A 399 -8.55 -2.18 -5.01
C HIS A 399 -7.12 -2.62 -4.65
N ASN A 400 -6.13 -1.73 -4.85
CA ASN A 400 -4.74 -1.97 -4.48
C ASN A 400 -3.99 -0.65 -4.16
N SER A 401 -2.71 -0.75 -3.77
CA SER A 401 -1.91 0.41 -3.37
C SER A 401 -1.28 1.19 -4.52
N ALA A 402 -1.41 0.77 -5.78
CA ALA A 402 -0.61 1.30 -6.88
C ALA A 402 -0.80 2.82 -7.08
N GLN A 403 -2.05 3.31 -7.04
CA GLN A 403 -2.32 4.74 -7.19
C GLN A 403 -1.79 5.53 -5.99
N GLY A 404 -2.15 5.15 -4.77
CA GLY A 404 -1.68 5.85 -3.57
C GLY A 404 -0.14 5.86 -3.48
N ALA A 405 0.52 4.74 -3.80
CA ALA A 405 1.98 4.67 -3.80
C ALA A 405 2.63 5.60 -4.85
N ALA A 406 2.00 5.74 -6.03
CA ALA A 406 2.48 6.66 -7.06
C ALA A 406 2.28 8.14 -6.65
N GLU A 407 1.18 8.45 -5.98
CA GLU A 407 0.84 9.79 -5.49
C GLU A 407 1.51 10.14 -4.14
N PHE A 408 2.05 9.16 -3.42
CA PHE A 408 2.53 9.32 -2.04
C PHE A 408 3.50 10.50 -1.81
N PRO A 409 4.45 10.82 -2.69
CA PRO A 409 5.27 12.02 -2.52
C PRO A 409 4.45 13.32 -2.48
N GLU A 410 3.43 13.44 -3.35
CA GLU A 410 2.54 14.60 -3.40
C GLU A 410 1.64 14.66 -2.16
N GLU A 411 1.07 13.53 -1.77
CA GLU A 411 0.25 13.40 -0.56
C GLU A 411 1.00 13.86 0.67
N MET A 412 2.24 13.42 0.84
CA MET A 412 3.09 13.81 1.97
C MET A 412 3.41 15.29 1.97
N ILE A 413 3.74 15.89 0.82
CA ILE A 413 3.98 17.34 0.71
C ILE A 413 2.70 18.10 1.05
N TRP A 414 1.55 17.67 0.53
CA TRP A 414 0.27 18.31 0.81
C TRP A 414 -0.15 18.16 2.28
N LEU A 415 0.03 16.98 2.86
CA LEU A 415 -0.35 16.69 4.25
C LEU A 415 0.44 17.53 5.25
N TRP A 416 1.73 17.74 4.98
CA TRP A 416 2.66 18.46 5.85
C TRP A 416 2.91 19.90 5.41
N ARG A 417 2.14 20.41 4.42
CA ARG A 417 2.27 21.82 4.02
C ARG A 417 2.04 22.73 5.20
N ASP A 418 2.79 23.82 5.26
CA ASP A 418 2.74 24.83 6.33
C ASP A 418 3.14 24.30 7.73
N TYR A 419 3.76 23.12 7.80
CA TYR A 419 4.25 22.62 9.08
C TYR A 419 5.41 23.49 9.56
N ASP A 420 5.26 24.02 10.78
CA ASP A 420 6.25 24.82 11.47
C ASP A 420 6.64 24.12 12.78
N PRO A 421 7.89 23.65 12.94
CA PRO A 421 8.31 22.95 14.15
C PRO A 421 8.29 23.83 15.40
N ALA A 422 8.18 25.16 15.27
CA ALA A 422 8.01 26.08 16.39
C ALA A 422 6.60 26.10 16.96
N LYS A 423 5.62 25.55 16.21
CA LYS A 423 4.22 25.47 16.62
C LYS A 423 3.89 24.09 17.20
N ASN A 424 2.83 24.02 17.99
CA ASN A 424 2.27 22.79 18.53
C ASN A 424 0.78 22.61 18.18
N GLU A 425 0.22 23.59 17.46
CA GLU A 425 -1.17 23.56 16.98
C GLU A 425 -1.35 24.35 15.68
N GLN A 426 -2.36 23.99 14.92
CA GLN A 426 -2.83 24.69 13.74
C GLN A 426 -4.31 24.37 13.53
N THR A 427 -5.11 25.36 13.17
CA THR A 427 -6.48 25.13 12.71
C THR A 427 -6.44 24.79 11.23
N TYR A 428 -7.06 23.67 10.85
CA TYR A 428 -7.16 23.23 9.46
C TYR A 428 -8.52 23.62 8.89
N ASP A 429 -8.52 24.55 7.98
CA ASP A 429 -9.72 24.99 7.27
C ASP A 429 -9.63 24.65 5.79
N MET A 430 -10.80 24.35 5.20
CA MET A 430 -10.90 24.08 3.78
C MET A 430 -10.32 25.25 2.97
N GLU A 431 -9.48 24.92 2.00
CA GLU A 431 -8.93 25.91 1.08
C GLU A 431 -10.05 26.65 0.31
N PRO A 432 -9.92 27.96 0.10
CA PRO A 432 -10.92 28.74 -0.66
C PRO A 432 -11.19 28.17 -2.06
N SER A 433 -10.16 27.66 -2.73
CA SER A 433 -10.26 27.03 -4.04
C SER A 433 -11.12 25.76 -4.03
N GLU A 434 -11.01 24.96 -2.97
CA GLU A 434 -11.84 23.75 -2.81
C GLU A 434 -13.27 24.14 -2.38
N ARG A 435 -13.41 25.14 -1.53
CA ARG A 435 -14.74 25.62 -1.10
C ARG A 435 -15.58 26.10 -2.28
N ALA A 436 -14.98 26.74 -3.28
CA ALA A 436 -15.65 27.23 -4.47
C ALA A 436 -16.16 26.14 -5.43
N LYS A 437 -15.62 24.93 -5.34
CA LYS A 437 -16.04 23.80 -6.19
C LYS A 437 -17.37 23.21 -5.72
N PRO A 438 -18.18 22.62 -6.62
CA PRO A 438 -19.39 21.90 -6.22
C PRO A 438 -19.05 20.62 -5.44
N LEU A 439 -20.06 19.97 -4.89
CA LEU A 439 -19.95 18.59 -4.39
C LEU A 439 -19.56 17.65 -5.51
N PHE A 440 -18.85 16.58 -5.14
CA PHE A 440 -18.56 15.48 -6.07
C PHE A 440 -19.86 14.84 -6.52
N ARG A 441 -19.95 14.58 -7.82
CA ARG A 441 -21.12 13.99 -8.48
C ARG A 441 -20.70 12.73 -9.22
N VAL A 442 -21.58 11.75 -9.20
CA VAL A 442 -21.43 10.54 -9.99
C VAL A 442 -22.25 10.70 -11.26
N ALA A 443 -21.62 10.56 -12.41
CA ALA A 443 -22.34 10.40 -13.67
C ALA A 443 -22.82 8.95 -13.75
N ILE A 444 -24.12 8.75 -13.97
CA ILE A 444 -24.67 7.41 -14.19
C ILE A 444 -24.33 7.01 -15.62
N ALA A 445 -23.30 6.16 -15.77
CA ALA A 445 -23.10 5.39 -16.99
C ALA A 445 -24.03 4.17 -16.91
N ASN A 446 -25.30 4.39 -17.18
CA ASN A 446 -26.29 3.35 -17.05
C ASN A 446 -26.10 2.30 -18.15
N ARG A 447 -25.85 1.05 -17.76
CA ARG A 447 -25.79 -0.09 -18.68
C ARG A 447 -27.07 -0.27 -19.55
N ASP A 448 -28.18 0.20 -19.01
CA ASP A 448 -29.51 0.08 -19.64
C ASP A 448 -30.01 1.45 -20.14
N ALA A 449 -29.13 2.46 -20.22
CA ALA A 449 -29.49 3.75 -20.79
C ALA A 449 -29.66 3.62 -22.29
N GLU A 450 -30.83 3.96 -22.78
CA GLU A 450 -31.16 4.09 -24.20
C GLU A 450 -30.67 5.45 -24.75
#